data_6d94a3eafa6a4367e4d5e8c280f4786e
#
_entry.id   6d94a3eafa6a4367e4d5e8c280f4786e
#
_cell.length_a   1.000
_cell.length_b   1.000
_cell.length_c   1.000
_cell.angle_alpha   90.00
_cell.angle_beta   90.00
_cell.angle_gamma   90.00
#
_symmetry.space_group_name_H-M   'P 1'
#
loop_
_entity.id
_entity.type
_entity.pdbx_description
1 polymer ?
#
loop_
_entity_poly.entity_id
_entity_poly.type
_entity_poly.pdbx_seq_one_letter_code
_entity_poly.pdbx_strand_id
1 'polypeptide(L)'
;MLKLYDYVNERDGSVILGPIEAPPSEWESPMAVFEATYQHEQKVTGLINDLVNLAIEERAHATNSFLQWFVTEQVEEEASASEIVNKLKLMGDAPGGLFMLDRELGARTFTMPTTAGNE
;
A
#
# COMPACT_ATOMS: atom_id res chain seq x y z
N MET A 1 4.34 5.15 -6.35
CA MET A 1 4.13 6.55 -6.81
C MET A 1 4.83 6.85 -8.12
N LEU A 2 6.12 6.57 -8.28
CA LEU A 2 6.86 6.82 -9.52
C LEU A 2 6.29 6.12 -10.75
N LYS A 3 5.74 4.92 -10.60
CA LYS A 3 5.10 4.19 -11.71
C LYS A 3 3.90 4.95 -12.29
N LEU A 4 3.05 5.52 -11.42
CA LEU A 4 1.90 6.33 -11.87
C LEU A 4 2.36 7.63 -12.55
N TYR A 5 3.34 8.29 -11.96
CA TYR A 5 3.95 9.50 -12.53
C TYR A 5 4.50 9.23 -13.93
N ASP A 6 5.29 8.19 -14.08
CA ASP A 6 5.90 7.82 -15.35
C ASP A 6 4.85 7.43 -16.38
N TYR A 7 3.81 6.67 -15.96
CA TYR A 7 2.72 6.28 -16.84
C TYR A 7 1.97 7.47 -17.41
N VAL A 8 1.63 8.46 -16.56
CA VAL A 8 0.94 9.68 -17.02
C VAL A 8 1.77 10.42 -18.06
N ASN A 9 3.08 10.57 -17.81
CA ASN A 9 3.99 11.22 -18.75
C ASN A 9 4.16 10.44 -20.06
N GLU A 10 4.22 9.12 -20.01
CA GLU A 10 4.30 8.25 -21.20
C GLU A 10 3.05 8.34 -22.07
N ARG A 11 1.91 8.67 -21.47
CA ARG A 11 0.63 8.83 -22.17
C ARG A 11 0.32 10.29 -22.56
N ASP A 12 1.37 11.13 -22.62
CA ASP A 12 1.27 12.55 -22.99
C ASP A 12 0.41 13.39 -22.03
N GLY A 13 0.19 12.90 -20.82
CA GLY A 13 -0.42 13.66 -19.74
C GLY A 13 0.59 14.52 -19.02
N SER A 14 0.12 15.32 -18.07
CA SER A 14 0.96 16.09 -17.18
C SER A 14 0.60 15.83 -15.71
N VAL A 15 1.62 15.76 -14.88
CA VAL A 15 1.45 15.58 -13.44
C VAL A 15 1.65 16.92 -12.74
N ILE A 16 0.64 17.33 -11.97
CA ILE A 16 0.72 18.50 -11.11
C ILE A 16 0.79 18.00 -9.66
N LEU A 17 1.90 18.30 -8.99
CA LEU A 17 2.09 17.92 -7.60
C LEU A 17 1.44 18.98 -6.70
N GLY A 18 0.46 18.57 -5.93
CA GLY A 18 -0.17 19.40 -4.91
C GLY A 18 0.46 19.19 -3.53
N PRO A 19 0.02 19.97 -2.53
CA PRO A 19 0.46 19.78 -1.15
C PRO A 19 -0.04 18.44 -0.60
N ILE A 20 0.73 17.87 0.32
CA ILE A 20 0.35 16.67 1.06
C ILE A 20 0.10 17.11 2.51
N GLU A 21 -1.06 16.75 3.06
CA GLU A 21 -1.36 16.98 4.46
C GLU A 21 -0.36 16.25 5.36
N ALA A 22 0.03 16.89 6.46
CA ALA A 22 0.91 16.25 7.42
C ALA A 22 0.22 15.01 8.02
N PRO A 23 0.88 13.85 8.01
CA PRO A 23 0.33 12.67 8.66
C PRO A 23 0.35 12.82 10.18
N PRO A 24 -0.46 12.04 10.91
CA PRO A 24 -0.35 11.98 12.37
C PRO A 24 1.07 11.59 12.78
N SER A 25 1.57 12.23 13.85
CA SER A 25 2.93 11.98 14.39
C SER A 25 2.93 11.33 15.75
N GLU A 26 1.78 11.25 16.41
CA GLU A 26 1.63 10.67 17.74
C GLU A 26 0.58 9.56 17.73
N TRP A 27 0.86 8.48 18.46
CA TRP A 27 0.04 7.29 18.49
C TRP A 27 -0.07 6.77 19.93
N GLU A 28 -1.26 6.30 20.30
CA GLU A 28 -1.53 5.79 21.65
C GLU A 28 -0.77 4.49 21.95
N SER A 29 -0.53 3.67 20.94
CA SER A 29 0.09 2.35 21.11
C SER A 29 0.61 1.82 19.77
N PRO A 30 1.48 0.80 19.77
CA PRO A 30 1.86 0.08 18.56
C PRO A 30 0.64 -0.50 17.81
N MET A 31 -0.35 -1.01 18.55
CA MET A 31 -1.60 -1.51 17.97
C MET A 31 -2.32 -0.42 17.16
N ALA A 32 -2.42 0.79 17.72
CA ALA A 32 -3.08 1.92 17.06
C ALA A 32 -2.40 2.29 15.74
N VAL A 33 -1.07 2.24 15.68
CA VAL A 33 -0.29 2.48 14.45
C VAL A 33 -0.65 1.46 13.36
N PHE A 34 -0.65 0.18 13.70
CA PHE A 34 -0.88 -0.89 12.73
C PHE A 34 -2.35 -1.02 12.32
N GLU A 35 -3.29 -0.73 13.21
CA GLU A 35 -4.71 -0.63 12.85
C GLU A 35 -4.96 0.53 11.87
N ALA A 36 -4.36 1.68 12.12
CA ALA A 36 -4.44 2.82 11.20
C ALA A 36 -3.77 2.51 9.85
N THR A 37 -2.65 1.81 9.85
CA THR A 37 -1.98 1.33 8.64
C THR A 37 -2.89 0.40 7.84
N TYR A 38 -3.51 -0.56 8.49
CA TYR A 38 -4.44 -1.49 7.85
C TYR A 38 -5.64 -0.76 7.23
N GLN A 39 -6.24 0.17 7.98
CA GLN A 39 -7.34 1.00 7.45
C GLN A 39 -6.90 1.85 6.26
N HIS A 40 -5.69 2.37 6.29
CA HIS A 40 -5.12 3.13 5.19
C HIS A 40 -4.93 2.26 3.94
N GLU A 41 -4.44 1.03 4.09
CA GLU A 41 -4.30 0.08 2.99
C GLU A 41 -5.66 -0.27 2.36
N GLN A 42 -6.69 -0.45 3.18
CA GLN A 42 -8.05 -0.66 2.69
C GLN A 42 -8.57 0.54 1.89
N LYS A 43 -8.28 1.75 2.35
CA LYS A 43 -8.62 2.99 1.63
C LYS A 43 -7.90 3.06 0.28
N VAL A 44 -6.62 2.76 0.25
CA VAL A 44 -5.83 2.74 -0.99
C VAL A 44 -6.36 1.70 -1.96
N THR A 45 -6.73 0.52 -1.48
CA THR A 45 -7.38 -0.50 -2.31
C THR A 45 -8.66 0.02 -2.95
N GLY A 46 -9.50 0.71 -2.18
CA GLY A 46 -10.72 1.35 -2.71
C GLY A 46 -10.42 2.37 -3.81
N LEU A 47 -9.41 3.21 -3.62
CA LEU A 47 -8.99 4.21 -4.62
C LEU A 47 -8.47 3.56 -5.91
N ILE A 48 -7.70 2.48 -5.78
CA ILE A 48 -7.21 1.71 -6.94
C ILE A 48 -8.37 1.06 -7.68
N ASN A 49 -9.31 0.48 -6.97
CA ASN A 49 -10.50 -0.11 -7.56
C ASN A 49 -11.34 0.92 -8.31
N ASP A 50 -11.46 2.14 -7.77
CA ASP A 50 -12.15 3.25 -8.45
C ASP A 50 -11.45 3.62 -9.75
N LEU A 51 -10.12 3.64 -9.77
CA LEU A 51 -9.35 3.89 -10.99
C LEU A 51 -9.54 2.78 -12.02
N VAL A 52 -9.56 1.52 -11.60
CA VAL A 52 -9.82 0.38 -12.49
C VAL A 52 -11.22 0.48 -13.09
N ASN A 53 -12.22 0.77 -12.26
CA ASN A 53 -13.60 0.94 -12.73
C ASN A 53 -13.71 2.06 -13.74
N LEU A 54 -13.04 3.18 -13.51
CA LEU A 54 -13.00 4.30 -14.45
C LEU A 54 -12.33 3.89 -15.77
N ALA A 55 -11.22 3.17 -15.70
CA ALA A 55 -10.52 2.67 -16.90
C ALA A 55 -11.41 1.75 -17.73
N ILE A 56 -12.19 0.89 -17.09
CA ILE A 56 -13.13 0.00 -17.74
C ILE A 56 -14.27 0.80 -18.38
N GLU A 57 -14.84 1.75 -17.66
CA GLU A 57 -15.92 2.62 -18.13
C GLU A 57 -15.51 3.43 -19.36
N GLU A 58 -14.30 3.99 -19.34
CA GLU A 58 -13.71 4.76 -20.43
C GLU A 58 -13.12 3.88 -21.54
N ARG A 59 -13.20 2.56 -21.40
CA ARG A 59 -12.58 1.59 -22.32
C ARG A 59 -11.07 1.80 -22.51
N ALA A 60 -10.40 2.29 -21.48
CA ALA A 60 -8.97 2.52 -21.46
C ALA A 60 -8.24 1.21 -21.10
N HIS A 61 -8.16 0.29 -22.06
CA HIS A 61 -7.62 -1.05 -21.81
C HIS A 61 -6.16 -1.06 -21.39
N ALA A 62 -5.34 -0.19 -21.96
CA ALA A 62 -3.94 -0.05 -21.56
C ALA A 62 -3.81 0.39 -20.10
N THR A 63 -4.65 1.33 -19.66
CA THR A 63 -4.69 1.81 -18.28
C THR A 63 -5.16 0.71 -17.34
N ASN A 64 -6.21 -0.03 -17.71
CA ASN A 64 -6.67 -1.18 -16.92
C ASN A 64 -5.55 -2.23 -16.76
N SER A 65 -4.85 -2.57 -17.81
CA SER A 65 -3.71 -3.49 -17.76
C SER A 65 -2.59 -2.99 -16.86
N PHE A 66 -2.24 -1.72 -16.96
CA PHE A 66 -1.25 -1.07 -16.10
C PHE A 66 -1.65 -1.11 -14.63
N LEU A 67 -2.91 -0.85 -14.30
CA LEU A 67 -3.42 -0.83 -12.93
C LEU A 67 -3.47 -2.21 -12.28
N GLN A 68 -3.45 -3.31 -13.04
CA GLN A 68 -3.50 -4.65 -12.48
C GLN A 68 -2.32 -4.98 -11.55
N TRP A 69 -1.15 -4.40 -11.81
CA TRP A 69 -0.02 -4.53 -10.89
C TRP A 69 -0.37 -3.98 -9.50
N PHE A 70 -1.02 -2.79 -9.45
CA PHE A 70 -1.44 -2.18 -8.18
C PHE A 70 -2.53 -2.99 -7.47
N VAL A 71 -3.45 -3.57 -8.23
CA VAL A 71 -4.49 -4.47 -7.67
C VAL A 71 -3.83 -5.66 -6.97
N THR A 72 -2.86 -6.29 -7.61
CA THR A 72 -2.12 -7.44 -7.07
C THR A 72 -1.30 -7.06 -5.85
N GLU A 73 -0.55 -5.96 -5.92
CA GLU A 73 0.25 -5.48 -4.79
C GLU A 73 -0.61 -5.14 -3.58
N GLN A 74 -1.79 -4.56 -3.79
CA GLN A 74 -2.69 -4.20 -2.70
C GLN A 74 -3.22 -5.42 -1.93
N VAL A 75 -3.41 -6.56 -2.58
CA VAL A 75 -3.77 -7.80 -1.90
C VAL A 75 -2.69 -8.18 -0.89
N GLU A 76 -1.42 -8.08 -1.28
CA GLU A 76 -0.28 -8.38 -0.40
C GLU A 76 -0.12 -7.36 0.71
N GLU A 77 -0.30 -6.07 0.41
CA GLU A 77 -0.20 -4.99 1.40
C GLU A 77 -1.27 -5.11 2.49
N GLU A 78 -2.52 -5.36 2.11
CA GLU A 78 -3.58 -5.60 3.08
C GLU A 78 -3.34 -6.86 3.90
N ALA A 79 -2.91 -7.95 3.27
CA ALA A 79 -2.60 -9.20 3.96
C ALA A 79 -1.48 -9.02 4.99
N SER A 80 -0.41 -8.30 4.62
CA SER A 80 0.70 -8.01 5.52
C SER A 80 0.27 -7.17 6.72
N ALA A 81 -0.49 -6.10 6.49
CA ALA A 81 -0.99 -5.24 7.55
C ALA A 81 -1.95 -5.98 8.48
N SER A 82 -2.87 -6.77 7.93
CA SER A 82 -3.81 -7.60 8.69
C SER A 82 -3.09 -8.64 9.55
N GLU A 83 -2.06 -9.28 9.02
CA GLU A 83 -1.25 -10.26 9.76
C GLU A 83 -0.60 -9.63 10.99
N ILE A 84 -0.01 -8.44 10.86
CA ILE A 84 0.60 -7.73 11.98
C ILE A 84 -0.43 -7.37 13.03
N VAL A 85 -1.59 -6.84 12.64
CA VAL A 85 -2.70 -6.52 13.56
C VAL A 85 -3.15 -7.77 14.31
N ASN A 86 -3.31 -8.89 13.63
CA ASN A 86 -3.72 -10.14 14.24
C ASN A 86 -2.67 -10.69 15.23
N LYS A 87 -1.40 -10.60 14.89
CA LYS A 87 -0.30 -10.95 15.80
C LYS A 87 -0.30 -10.10 17.05
N LEU A 88 -0.50 -8.79 16.93
CA LEU A 88 -0.59 -7.89 18.07
C LEU A 88 -1.80 -8.22 18.97
N LYS A 89 -2.94 -8.56 18.39
CA LYS A 89 -4.12 -8.99 19.14
C LYS A 89 -3.88 -10.29 19.90
N LEU A 90 -3.20 -11.27 19.30
CA LEU A 90 -2.87 -12.55 19.93
C LEU A 90 -1.85 -12.39 21.06
N MET A 91 -0.89 -11.49 20.90
CA MET A 91 0.10 -11.22 21.95
C MET A 91 -0.50 -10.54 23.17
N GLY A 92 -1.47 -9.65 22.98
CA GLY A 92 -1.99 -8.82 24.07
C GLY A 92 -0.86 -8.11 24.82
N ASP A 93 -0.87 -8.23 26.16
CA ASP A 93 0.18 -7.67 27.02
C ASP A 93 1.27 -8.70 27.40
N ALA A 94 1.43 -9.76 26.62
CA ALA A 94 2.41 -10.81 26.91
C ALA A 94 3.84 -10.25 26.95
N PRO A 95 4.62 -10.52 28.03
CA PRO A 95 6.01 -10.06 28.10
C PRO A 95 6.84 -10.57 26.92
N GLY A 96 7.62 -9.68 26.30
CA GLY A 96 8.47 -10.03 25.19
C GLY A 96 7.80 -10.16 23.82
N GLY A 97 6.47 -10.11 23.74
CA GLY A 97 5.75 -10.22 22.48
C GLY A 97 6.09 -9.10 21.50
N LEU A 98 6.13 -7.86 21.96
CA LEU A 98 6.53 -6.71 21.14
C LEU A 98 7.99 -6.81 20.66
N PHE A 99 8.86 -7.30 21.51
CA PHE A 99 10.27 -7.51 21.15
C PHE A 99 10.42 -8.53 20.02
N MET A 100 9.69 -9.64 20.11
CA MET A 100 9.71 -10.69 19.08
C MET A 100 9.13 -10.18 17.76
N LEU A 101 8.04 -9.42 17.80
CA LEU A 101 7.45 -8.81 16.61
C LEU A 101 8.39 -7.79 15.98
N ASP A 102 9.00 -6.92 16.79
CA ASP A 102 9.98 -5.95 16.32
C ASP A 102 11.15 -6.63 15.61
N ARG A 103 11.65 -7.71 16.18
CA ARG A 103 12.71 -8.53 15.58
C ARG A 103 12.27 -9.15 14.24
N GLU A 104 11.05 -9.67 14.16
CA GLU A 104 10.50 -10.24 12.94
C GLU A 104 10.36 -9.18 11.85
N LEU A 105 9.79 -8.01 12.18
CA LEU A 105 9.63 -6.91 11.25
C LEU A 105 10.98 -6.31 10.82
N GLY A 106 11.93 -6.24 11.74
CA GLY A 106 13.28 -5.76 11.44
C GLY A 106 14.07 -6.66 10.49
N ALA A 107 13.69 -7.93 10.37
CA ALA A 107 14.28 -8.88 9.43
C ALA A 107 13.72 -8.79 8.01
N ARG A 108 12.63 -8.02 7.79
CA ARG A 108 12.05 -7.84 6.47
C ARG A 108 12.98 -7.03 5.58
N THR A 109 13.14 -7.51 4.35
CA THR A 109 13.88 -6.79 3.31
C THR A 109 12.90 -6.12 2.36
N PHE A 110 13.15 -4.84 2.08
CA PHE A 110 12.41 -4.12 1.05
C PHE A 110 12.97 -4.51 -0.32
N THR A 111 12.10 -5.06 -1.17
CA THR A 111 12.45 -5.33 -2.56
C THR A 111 11.80 -4.25 -3.42
N MET A 112 12.62 -3.43 -4.08
CA MET A 112 12.10 -2.48 -5.06
C MET A 112 11.34 -3.24 -6.14
N PRO A 113 10.13 -2.77 -6.56
CA PRO A 113 9.51 -3.31 -7.75
C PRO A 113 10.49 -3.14 -8.90
N THR A 114 10.94 -4.24 -9.45
CA THR A 114 11.72 -4.18 -10.67
C THR A 114 10.81 -3.63 -11.76
N THR A 115 11.27 -2.62 -12.46
CA THR A 115 10.73 -2.25 -13.75
C THR A 115 11.07 -3.35 -14.75
N ALA A 116 10.81 -4.59 -14.35
CA ALA A 116 11.07 -5.75 -15.17
C ALA A 116 9.91 -5.86 -16.14
N GLY A 117 10.23 -5.70 -17.36
CA GLY A 117 9.43 -6.17 -18.44
C GLY A 117 9.05 -5.12 -19.43
N ASN A 118 10.01 -4.44 -19.92
CA ASN A 118 9.98 -4.01 -21.31
C ASN A 118 10.86 -4.94 -22.12
N GLU A 119 10.37 -6.10 -22.34
CA GLU A 119 10.78 -6.91 -23.49
C GLU A 119 9.56 -7.36 -24.22
#